data_4aaf70441071f2c377350dfb788fa6da
#
_entry.id   4aaf70441071f2c377350dfb788fa6da
#
_cell.length_a   1.000
_cell.length_b   1.000
_cell.length_c   1.000
_cell.angle_alpha   90.00
_cell.angle_beta   90.00
_cell.angle_gamma   90.00
#
_symmetry.space_group_name_H-M   'P 1'
#
loop_
_entity.id
_entity.type
_entity.pdbx_description
1 polymer ?
#
loop_
_entity_poly.entity_id
_entity_poly.type
_entity_poly.pdbx_seq_one_letter_code
_entity_poly.pdbx_strand_id
1 'polypeptide(L)'
;MNNQTNNENLSQGTNSQPDEYSAYRDEEYERMRIEMEKRRAERRAREHRRVMKNRIIAIAILLVIIFVIVKACGGKSDNKPAADSSSQTESTKQAEAKTTTKKKTSDNSKAEETKHKIEQSNGMTFVDGILIVNKTYSLPSDYAPGVSTVAQKAFDEMAAAAAQDGITLFVNSSYRSYQDQESLYNSYAAERGTEAADEVSSRPGHSEHQTGLTFDVNTTEDSFAGTPEANWLAEHCAEYGFIIRYPEGKEDKTGYVYEPWHIRYLGKEKAEAVTKSGLCLEEYLG
;
A
#
# COMPACT_ATOMS: atom_id res chain seq x y z
N MET A 1 44.32 -57.97 29.64
CA MET A 1 44.95 -56.89 28.87
C MET A 1 43.88 -55.90 28.50
N ASN A 2 43.78 -54.83 29.28
CA ASN A 2 42.81 -53.73 29.08
C ASN A 2 43.34 -52.73 28.10
N ASN A 3 42.52 -52.35 27.14
CA ASN A 3 42.72 -51.10 26.37
C ASN A 3 41.46 -50.26 26.50
N GLN A 4 41.52 -49.32 27.40
CA GLN A 4 40.58 -48.17 27.46
C GLN A 4 41.10 -47.11 26.52
N THR A 5 40.32 -46.76 25.49
CA THR A 5 40.51 -45.57 24.69
C THR A 5 39.59 -44.48 25.22
N ASN A 6 40.20 -43.48 25.84
CA ASN A 6 39.55 -42.21 26.22
C ASN A 6 39.15 -41.44 24.98
N ASN A 7 37.89 -41.12 24.85
CA ASN A 7 37.35 -40.17 23.87
C ASN A 7 37.08 -38.87 24.64
N GLU A 8 38.03 -37.94 24.62
CA GLU A 8 37.84 -36.59 25.11
C GLU A 8 37.15 -35.76 23.99
N ASN A 9 35.87 -35.50 24.20
CA ASN A 9 35.13 -34.55 23.37
C ASN A 9 35.57 -33.14 23.73
N LEU A 10 36.36 -32.53 22.84
CA LEU A 10 36.63 -31.11 22.81
C LEU A 10 35.40 -30.39 22.20
N SER A 11 34.46 -29.94 23.04
CA SER A 11 33.49 -28.93 22.67
C SER A 11 34.19 -27.58 22.56
N GLN A 12 34.71 -27.25 21.37
CA GLN A 12 35.10 -25.87 21.06
C GLN A 12 33.81 -25.05 20.82
N GLY A 13 33.39 -24.32 21.84
CA GLY A 13 32.44 -23.23 21.70
C GLY A 13 33.08 -22.14 20.80
N THR A 14 32.59 -22.02 19.61
CA THR A 14 32.90 -20.85 18.75
C THR A 14 32.23 -19.63 19.35
N ASN A 15 32.97 -18.94 20.22
CA ASN A 15 32.64 -17.61 20.66
C ASN A 15 32.93 -16.65 19.48
N SER A 16 31.99 -16.54 18.54
CA SER A 16 32.08 -15.54 17.48
C SER A 16 31.73 -14.18 18.09
N GLN A 17 32.75 -13.41 18.45
CA GLN A 17 32.57 -11.98 18.67
C GLN A 17 31.99 -11.39 17.38
N PRO A 18 30.99 -10.47 17.48
CA PRO A 18 30.51 -9.73 16.32
C PRO A 18 31.73 -9.03 15.67
N ASP A 19 31.88 -9.19 14.36
CA ASP A 19 32.94 -8.50 13.64
C ASP A 19 32.73 -6.98 13.74
N GLU A 20 33.80 -6.22 13.72
CA GLU A 20 33.80 -4.76 13.83
C GLU A 20 32.91 -4.11 12.74
N TYR A 21 32.74 -4.80 11.62
CA TYR A 21 31.90 -4.39 10.51
C TYR A 21 30.40 -4.56 10.82
N SER A 22 30.00 -5.57 11.59
CA SER A 22 28.60 -5.76 12.00
C SER A 22 28.18 -4.68 13.01
N ALA A 23 29.03 -4.34 13.95
CA ALA A 23 28.77 -3.27 14.90
C ALA A 23 28.65 -1.89 14.24
N TYR A 24 29.52 -1.58 13.26
CA TYR A 24 29.45 -0.33 12.47
C TYR A 24 28.16 -0.25 11.68
N ARG A 25 27.73 -1.33 11.03
CA ARG A 25 26.48 -1.39 10.27
C ARG A 25 25.25 -1.19 11.18
N ASP A 26 25.28 -1.78 12.36
CA ASP A 26 24.18 -1.66 13.33
C ASP A 26 24.06 -0.23 13.88
N GLU A 27 25.20 0.45 14.12
CA GLU A 27 25.19 1.87 14.51
C GLU A 27 24.69 2.78 13.37
N GLU A 28 25.07 2.52 12.14
CA GLU A 28 24.62 3.28 10.97
C GLU A 28 23.11 3.08 10.74
N TYR A 29 22.64 1.84 10.89
CA TYR A 29 21.21 1.52 10.80
C TYR A 29 20.40 2.24 11.90
N GLU A 30 20.88 2.25 13.14
CA GLU A 30 20.23 2.97 14.24
C GLU A 30 20.21 4.48 14.01
N ARG A 31 21.29 5.06 13.49
CA ARG A 31 21.32 6.48 13.12
C ARG A 31 20.30 6.80 12.03
N MET A 32 20.24 6.00 11.00
CA MET A 32 19.23 6.16 9.92
C MET A 32 17.82 6.01 10.46
N ARG A 33 17.56 5.06 11.36
CA ARG A 33 16.27 4.87 12.01
C ARG A 33 15.83 6.11 12.78
N ILE A 34 16.72 6.63 13.63
CA ILE A 34 16.45 7.84 14.43
C ILE A 34 16.19 9.06 13.52
N GLU A 35 16.96 9.21 12.45
CA GLU A 35 16.75 10.30 11.49
C GLU A 35 15.43 10.17 10.75
N MET A 36 15.03 8.95 10.35
CA MET A 36 13.74 8.69 9.74
C MET A 36 12.57 8.97 10.71
N GLU A 37 12.68 8.56 11.97
CA GLU A 37 11.67 8.86 12.98
C GLU A 37 11.52 10.37 13.21
N LYS A 38 12.61 11.10 13.25
CA LYS A 38 12.62 12.55 13.36
C LYS A 38 11.93 13.21 12.15
N ARG A 39 12.25 12.77 10.95
CA ARG A 39 11.60 13.24 9.71
C ARG A 39 10.11 12.94 9.69
N ARG A 40 9.69 11.73 10.13
CA ARG A 40 8.28 11.37 10.28
C ARG A 40 7.56 12.26 11.28
N ALA A 41 8.16 12.53 12.44
CA ALA A 41 7.60 13.43 13.43
C ALA A 41 7.43 14.87 12.91
N GLU A 42 8.42 15.39 12.18
CA GLU A 42 8.36 16.71 11.57
C GLU A 42 7.27 16.81 10.49
N ARG A 43 7.06 15.74 9.69
CA ARG A 43 5.99 15.69 8.69
C ARG A 43 4.62 15.69 9.35
N ARG A 44 4.37 14.82 10.35
CA ARG A 44 3.11 14.82 11.12
C ARG A 44 2.81 16.20 11.71
N ALA A 45 3.83 16.89 12.22
CA ALA A 45 3.68 18.24 12.73
C ALA A 45 3.32 19.28 11.65
N ARG A 46 3.84 19.13 10.41
CA ARG A 46 3.48 19.99 9.27
C ARG A 46 2.05 19.72 8.80
N GLU A 47 1.65 18.46 8.67
CA GLU A 47 0.29 18.07 8.31
C GLU A 47 -0.74 18.56 9.33
N HIS A 48 -0.47 18.35 10.62
CA HIS A 48 -1.33 18.85 11.68
C HIS A 48 -1.48 20.38 11.60
N ARG A 49 -0.39 21.13 11.36
CA ARG A 49 -0.45 22.57 11.14
C ARG A 49 -1.25 22.95 9.89
N ARG A 50 -1.14 22.17 8.79
CA ARG A 50 -1.90 22.40 7.56
C ARG A 50 -3.39 22.18 7.78
N VAL A 51 -3.76 21.06 8.43
CA VAL A 51 -5.15 20.75 8.77
C VAL A 51 -5.74 21.82 9.71
N MET A 52 -4.99 22.24 10.74
CA MET A 52 -5.41 23.32 11.64
C MET A 52 -5.60 24.66 10.91
N LYS A 53 -4.69 25.02 10.01
CA LYS A 53 -4.85 26.24 9.17
C LYS A 53 -6.11 26.15 8.32
N ASN A 54 -6.37 25.03 7.66
CA ASN A 54 -7.54 24.83 6.83
C ASN A 54 -8.85 24.89 7.66
N ARG A 55 -8.86 24.33 8.87
CA ARG A 55 -9.99 24.43 9.80
C ARG A 55 -10.25 25.89 10.25
N ILE A 56 -9.20 26.64 10.56
CA ILE A 56 -9.31 28.06 10.92
C ILE A 56 -9.87 28.87 9.75
N ILE A 57 -9.40 28.65 8.54
CA ILE A 57 -9.91 29.30 7.32
C ILE A 57 -11.39 28.96 7.10
N ALA A 58 -11.77 27.69 7.24
CA ALA A 58 -13.16 27.26 7.08
C ALA A 58 -14.09 27.93 8.11
N ILE A 59 -13.66 28.02 9.36
CA ILE A 59 -14.40 28.72 10.42
C ILE A 59 -14.52 30.21 10.10
N ALA A 60 -13.45 30.87 9.65
CA ALA A 60 -13.46 32.27 9.27
C ALA A 60 -14.43 32.55 8.12
N ILE A 61 -14.46 31.68 7.08
CA ILE A 61 -15.41 31.77 5.98
C ILE A 61 -16.85 31.59 6.49
N LEU A 62 -17.08 30.62 7.36
CA LEU A 62 -18.41 30.40 7.96
C LEU A 62 -18.90 31.62 8.73
N LEU A 63 -18.03 32.25 9.53
CA LEU A 63 -18.37 33.47 10.27
C LEU A 63 -18.69 34.65 9.33
N VAL A 64 -17.97 34.80 8.23
CA VAL A 64 -18.27 35.82 7.21
C VAL A 64 -19.63 35.57 6.58
N ILE A 65 -19.95 34.33 6.23
CA ILE A 65 -21.25 33.96 5.67
C ILE A 65 -22.38 34.27 6.67
N ILE A 66 -22.24 33.89 7.93
CA ILE A 66 -23.21 34.20 8.99
C ILE A 66 -23.37 35.73 9.14
N PHE A 67 -22.29 36.48 9.13
CA PHE A 67 -22.34 37.94 9.22
C PHE A 67 -23.09 38.58 8.04
N VAL A 68 -22.87 38.08 6.81
CA VAL A 68 -23.58 38.55 5.61
C VAL A 68 -25.09 38.23 5.71
N ILE A 69 -25.44 37.02 6.16
CA ILE A 69 -26.85 36.61 6.33
C ILE A 69 -27.55 37.49 7.40
N VAL A 70 -26.90 37.73 8.54
CA VAL A 70 -27.44 38.57 9.61
C VAL A 70 -27.65 40.02 9.12
N LYS A 71 -26.69 40.55 8.32
CA LYS A 71 -26.85 41.89 7.73
C LYS A 71 -27.95 41.96 6.66
N ALA A 72 -28.12 40.89 5.88
CA ALA A 72 -29.17 40.79 4.87
C ALA A 72 -30.58 40.66 5.46
N CYS A 73 -30.70 40.00 6.63
CA CYS A 73 -31.99 39.83 7.34
C CYS A 73 -32.34 41.00 8.32
N GLY A 74 -31.38 41.92 8.56
CA GLY A 74 -31.55 43.05 9.52
C GLY A 74 -32.12 44.34 8.97
N GLY A 75 -32.78 44.32 7.79
CA GLY A 75 -33.31 45.51 7.12
C GLY A 75 -34.83 45.48 6.88
N LYS A 76 -35.57 46.21 7.80
CA LYS A 76 -36.96 46.70 7.70
C LYS A 76 -38.10 45.79 8.08
N SER A 77 -38.55 46.03 9.28
CA SER A 77 -39.96 45.98 9.69
C SER A 77 -40.67 47.23 9.17
N ASP A 78 -41.70 47.09 8.37
CA ASP A 78 -42.81 48.02 8.37
C ASP A 78 -44.10 47.31 7.96
N ASN A 79 -45.15 47.65 8.76
CA ASN A 79 -46.47 47.16 8.88
C ASN A 79 -47.38 47.10 7.64
N LYS A 80 -48.17 45.96 7.57
CA LYS A 80 -49.67 45.82 7.56
C LYS A 80 -50.50 46.47 6.42
N PRO A 81 -51.76 46.02 6.19
CA PRO A 81 -52.32 44.65 6.09
C PRO A 81 -53.27 44.46 4.88
N ALA A 82 -53.76 43.24 4.74
CA ALA A 82 -55.10 42.80 4.35
C ALA A 82 -55.48 42.49 2.92
N ALA A 83 -56.09 41.35 2.85
CA ALA A 83 -57.25 40.87 2.06
C ALA A 83 -56.91 40.22 0.72
N ASP A 84 -57.16 39.01 0.69
CA ASP A 84 -58.30 38.15 0.43
C ASP A 84 -58.27 37.49 -0.95
N SER A 85 -58.68 36.25 -0.92
CA SER A 85 -59.45 35.52 -1.93
C SER A 85 -58.71 34.68 -3.00
N SER A 86 -58.82 33.40 -2.70
CA SER A 86 -59.37 32.34 -3.56
C SER A 86 -58.61 31.88 -4.78
N SER A 87 -58.36 30.64 -4.75
CA SER A 87 -59.07 29.56 -5.44
C SER A 87 -58.35 28.88 -6.59
N GLN A 88 -58.18 27.60 -6.35
CA GLN A 88 -58.38 26.46 -7.28
C GLN A 88 -57.38 26.25 -8.43
N THR A 89 -56.81 25.12 -8.37
CA THR A 89 -57.09 23.79 -8.93
C THR A 89 -56.43 23.44 -10.24
N GLU A 90 -55.84 22.27 -10.20
CA GLU A 90 -55.69 21.25 -11.28
C GLU A 90 -54.77 21.59 -12.48
N SER A 91 -54.03 20.74 -13.05
CA SER A 91 -54.09 19.30 -13.26
C SER A 91 -52.93 18.90 -14.17
N THR A 92 -52.34 17.78 -13.86
CA THR A 92 -51.85 16.71 -14.72
C THR A 92 -51.54 17.04 -16.20
N LYS A 93 -50.32 16.67 -16.65
CA LYS A 93 -50.17 15.76 -17.81
C LYS A 93 -48.77 15.14 -17.91
N GLN A 94 -48.79 13.82 -17.87
CA GLN A 94 -47.79 12.92 -18.43
C GLN A 94 -47.59 13.17 -19.92
N ALA A 95 -46.37 12.99 -20.41
CA ALA A 95 -46.10 12.62 -21.78
C ALA A 95 -44.95 11.62 -21.84
N GLU A 96 -45.34 10.39 -22.14
CA GLU A 96 -44.45 9.34 -22.67
C GLU A 96 -43.89 9.74 -24.01
N ALA A 97 -42.65 9.38 -24.28
CA ALA A 97 -42.17 9.16 -25.65
C ALA A 97 -41.01 8.17 -25.67
N LYS A 98 -41.34 6.93 -25.93
CA LYS A 98 -40.83 6.02 -26.98
C LYS A 98 -39.33 5.78 -27.11
N THR A 99 -39.01 4.60 -26.66
CA THR A 99 -38.02 3.60 -27.10
C THR A 99 -37.66 3.67 -28.59
N THR A 100 -36.36 3.72 -28.86
CA THR A 100 -35.80 3.16 -30.09
C THR A 100 -34.62 2.25 -29.77
N THR A 101 -34.89 0.98 -29.85
CA THR A 101 -33.98 -0.14 -29.76
C THR A 101 -33.03 -0.11 -30.97
N LYS A 102 -31.74 0.05 -30.74
CA LYS A 102 -30.71 -0.32 -31.70
C LYS A 102 -29.97 -1.56 -31.18
N LYS A 103 -30.34 -2.69 -31.73
CA LYS A 103 -29.71 -4.00 -31.66
C LYS A 103 -28.27 -3.87 -32.12
N LYS A 104 -27.31 -3.99 -31.22
CA LYS A 104 -25.91 -4.17 -31.56
C LYS A 104 -25.54 -5.61 -31.20
N THR A 105 -25.16 -6.30 -32.22
CA THR A 105 -24.70 -7.68 -32.31
C THR A 105 -23.69 -7.98 -31.19
N SER A 106 -23.99 -8.98 -30.40
CA SER A 106 -23.05 -9.56 -29.43
C SER A 106 -22.00 -10.34 -30.21
N ASP A 107 -20.80 -9.84 -30.23
CA ASP A 107 -19.63 -10.67 -30.53
C ASP A 107 -19.30 -11.44 -29.23
N ASN A 108 -19.65 -12.72 -29.27
CA ASN A 108 -19.48 -13.65 -28.20
C ASN A 108 -18.03 -14.19 -28.27
N SER A 109 -17.06 -13.39 -27.89
CA SER A 109 -15.73 -13.91 -27.54
C SER A 109 -15.86 -14.60 -26.18
N LYS A 110 -16.03 -15.90 -26.24
CA LYS A 110 -15.95 -16.85 -25.14
C LYS A 110 -14.55 -16.68 -24.52
N ALA A 111 -14.47 -15.90 -23.44
CA ALA A 111 -13.29 -15.90 -22.60
C ALA A 111 -13.16 -17.32 -22.07
N GLU A 112 -12.13 -18.01 -22.46
CA GLU A 112 -11.73 -19.28 -21.89
C GLU A 112 -11.35 -18.97 -20.43
N GLU A 113 -12.15 -19.44 -19.50
CA GLU A 113 -11.90 -19.36 -18.07
C GLU A 113 -10.63 -20.18 -17.80
N THR A 114 -9.48 -19.55 -17.82
CA THR A 114 -8.21 -20.18 -17.44
C THR A 114 -8.30 -20.53 -15.97
N LYS A 115 -8.48 -21.80 -15.65
CA LYS A 115 -8.51 -22.30 -14.29
C LYS A 115 -7.09 -22.18 -13.70
N HIS A 116 -6.90 -21.23 -12.81
CA HIS A 116 -5.66 -21.07 -12.06
C HIS A 116 -5.40 -22.28 -11.15
N LYS A 117 -4.15 -22.73 -11.10
CA LYS A 117 -3.75 -23.85 -10.25
C LYS A 117 -3.42 -23.34 -8.86
N ILE A 118 -4.29 -23.65 -7.89
CA ILE A 118 -4.06 -23.31 -6.48
C ILE A 118 -3.39 -24.51 -5.81
N GLU A 119 -2.26 -24.25 -5.15
CA GLU A 119 -1.49 -25.22 -4.39
C GLU A 119 -1.25 -24.70 -2.97
N GLN A 120 -1.33 -25.60 -2.00
CA GLN A 120 -0.97 -25.30 -0.61
C GLN A 120 0.22 -26.16 -0.20
N SER A 121 1.24 -25.51 0.35
CA SER A 121 2.43 -26.18 0.86
C SER A 121 2.93 -25.49 2.11
N ASN A 122 3.15 -26.26 3.17
CA ASN A 122 3.67 -25.75 4.46
C ASN A 122 2.89 -24.54 5.00
N GLY A 123 1.57 -24.51 4.88
CA GLY A 123 0.72 -23.42 5.33
C GLY A 123 0.76 -22.16 4.44
N MET A 124 1.42 -22.22 3.29
CA MET A 124 1.49 -21.16 2.29
C MET A 124 0.63 -21.49 1.09
N THR A 125 0.05 -20.48 0.44
CA THR A 125 -0.77 -20.63 -0.75
C THR A 125 -0.03 -20.10 -1.98
N PHE A 126 -0.02 -20.92 -3.03
CA PHE A 126 0.56 -20.58 -4.33
C PHE A 126 -0.54 -20.64 -5.38
N VAL A 127 -0.58 -19.66 -6.27
CA VAL A 127 -1.45 -19.64 -7.44
C VAL A 127 -0.56 -19.55 -8.67
N ASP A 128 -0.64 -20.56 -9.55
CA ASP A 128 0.26 -20.71 -10.70
C ASP A 128 1.75 -20.62 -10.34
N GLY A 129 2.08 -21.15 -9.15
CA GLY A 129 3.43 -21.14 -8.60
C GLY A 129 3.88 -19.75 -8.07
N ILE A 130 2.98 -18.77 -7.97
CA ILE A 130 3.23 -17.49 -7.30
C ILE A 130 2.77 -17.60 -5.85
N LEU A 131 3.68 -17.38 -4.90
CA LEU A 131 3.32 -17.25 -3.48
C LEU A 131 2.44 -16.02 -3.29
N ILE A 132 1.18 -16.24 -2.91
CA ILE A 132 0.22 -15.15 -2.65
C ILE A 132 0.13 -14.87 -1.16
N VAL A 133 0.24 -13.59 -0.81
CA VAL A 133 0.09 -13.09 0.56
C VAL A 133 -0.72 -11.80 0.51
N ASN A 134 -1.84 -11.79 1.19
CA ASN A 134 -2.73 -10.62 1.24
C ASN A 134 -3.68 -10.73 2.46
N LYS A 135 -4.75 -9.95 2.49
CA LYS A 135 -5.73 -10.00 3.60
C LYS A 135 -6.44 -11.35 3.75
N THR A 136 -6.44 -12.20 2.70
CA THR A 136 -7.06 -13.53 2.68
C THR A 136 -6.05 -14.63 2.97
N TYR A 137 -4.87 -14.57 2.35
CA TYR A 137 -3.85 -15.60 2.41
C TYR A 137 -2.69 -15.15 3.30
N SER A 138 -2.40 -15.97 4.31
CA SER A 138 -1.35 -15.69 5.30
C SER A 138 -0.15 -16.61 5.16
N LEU A 139 0.94 -16.20 5.81
CA LEU A 139 2.15 -16.98 6.01
C LEU A 139 2.20 -17.54 7.44
N PRO A 140 2.82 -18.70 7.66
CA PRO A 140 3.12 -19.20 9.00
C PRO A 140 4.00 -18.24 9.80
N SER A 141 3.83 -18.23 11.13
CA SER A 141 4.59 -17.33 12.02
C SER A 141 6.09 -17.66 12.09
N ASP A 142 6.46 -18.88 11.76
CA ASP A 142 7.83 -19.38 11.71
C ASP A 142 8.46 -19.29 10.31
N TYR A 143 7.71 -18.82 9.30
CA TYR A 143 8.25 -18.59 7.96
C TYR A 143 9.13 -17.33 7.96
N ALA A 144 10.44 -17.53 7.94
CA ALA A 144 11.45 -16.49 8.11
C ALA A 144 12.59 -16.63 7.08
N PRO A 145 12.31 -16.42 5.77
CA PRO A 145 13.32 -16.64 4.71
C PRO A 145 14.41 -15.55 4.67
N GLY A 146 14.19 -14.41 5.31
CA GLY A 146 15.02 -13.22 5.11
C GLY A 146 14.78 -12.59 3.73
N VAL A 147 15.64 -11.66 3.35
CA VAL A 147 15.60 -11.04 2.01
C VAL A 147 16.00 -12.05 0.94
N SER A 148 15.19 -12.18 -0.10
CA SER A 148 15.53 -13.02 -1.25
C SER A 148 16.74 -12.46 -1.99
N THR A 149 17.82 -13.24 -2.08
CA THR A 149 19.03 -12.84 -2.81
C THR A 149 18.78 -12.61 -4.30
N VAL A 150 17.82 -13.34 -4.88
CA VAL A 150 17.41 -13.16 -6.29
C VAL A 150 16.67 -11.84 -6.47
N ALA A 151 15.74 -11.52 -5.59
CA ALA A 151 15.01 -10.25 -5.63
C ALA A 151 15.94 -9.06 -5.35
N GLN A 152 16.86 -9.18 -4.39
CA GLN A 152 17.86 -8.14 -4.10
C GLN A 152 18.74 -7.86 -5.32
N LYS A 153 19.28 -8.91 -5.95
CA LYS A 153 20.08 -8.76 -7.17
C LYS A 153 19.30 -8.07 -8.30
N ALA A 154 18.04 -8.47 -8.50
CA ALA A 154 17.18 -7.83 -9.51
C ALA A 154 16.93 -6.35 -9.19
N PHE A 155 16.77 -6.00 -7.92
CA PHE A 155 16.66 -4.61 -7.48
C PHE A 155 17.94 -3.81 -7.73
N ASP A 156 19.11 -4.38 -7.42
CA ASP A 156 20.40 -3.73 -7.63
C ASP A 156 20.65 -3.46 -9.13
N GLU A 157 20.27 -4.41 -10.01
CA GLU A 157 20.31 -4.22 -11.47
C GLU A 157 19.37 -3.10 -11.92
N MET A 158 18.15 -3.05 -11.38
CA MET A 158 17.17 -2.01 -11.64
C MET A 158 17.65 -0.63 -11.19
N ALA A 159 18.17 -0.53 -9.98
CA ALA A 159 18.70 0.73 -9.44
C ALA A 159 19.92 1.24 -10.24
N ALA A 160 20.78 0.32 -10.71
CA ALA A 160 21.91 0.67 -11.57
C ALA A 160 21.46 1.21 -12.94
N ALA A 161 20.37 0.68 -13.51
CA ALA A 161 19.81 1.18 -14.76
C ALA A 161 19.13 2.55 -14.56
N ALA A 162 18.35 2.71 -13.51
CA ALA A 162 17.72 3.98 -13.14
C ALA A 162 18.77 5.10 -12.98
N ALA A 163 19.91 4.78 -12.38
CA ALA A 163 21.02 5.74 -12.21
C ALA A 163 21.59 6.25 -13.54
N GLN A 164 21.55 5.46 -14.61
CA GLN A 164 21.97 5.88 -15.96
C GLN A 164 21.00 6.93 -16.54
N ASP A 165 19.74 6.89 -16.13
CA ASP A 165 18.71 7.85 -16.50
C ASP A 165 18.63 9.05 -15.53
N GLY A 166 19.58 9.13 -14.57
CA GLY A 166 19.63 10.19 -13.57
C GLY A 166 18.62 10.02 -12.42
N ILE A 167 18.03 8.82 -12.29
CA ILE A 167 17.06 8.47 -11.25
C ILE A 167 17.75 7.69 -10.14
N THR A 168 17.49 8.06 -8.88
CA THR A 168 18.07 7.37 -7.72
C THR A 168 17.02 6.50 -7.05
N LEU A 169 17.22 5.19 -7.09
CA LEU A 169 16.39 4.22 -6.38
C LEU A 169 17.20 3.54 -5.27
N PHE A 170 16.59 3.39 -4.09
CA PHE A 170 17.17 2.64 -2.98
C PHE A 170 16.09 1.94 -2.17
N VAL A 171 16.46 0.89 -1.48
CA VAL A 171 15.56 0.14 -0.60
C VAL A 171 15.37 0.92 0.70
N ASN A 172 14.13 1.34 0.97
CA ASN A 172 13.74 1.97 2.23
C ASN A 172 13.30 0.93 3.27
N SER A 173 12.61 -0.13 2.82
CA SER A 173 12.15 -1.25 3.65
C SER A 173 12.17 -2.53 2.80
N SER A 174 12.49 -3.67 3.42
CA SER A 174 12.56 -4.95 2.73
C SER A 174 11.90 -6.05 3.59
N TYR A 175 12.62 -7.12 3.90
CA TYR A 175 12.11 -8.20 4.75
C TYR A 175 11.68 -7.67 6.13
N ARG A 176 10.52 -8.15 6.58
CA ARG A 176 9.98 -7.90 7.93
C ARG A 176 9.47 -9.22 8.48
N SER A 177 9.98 -9.65 9.63
CA SER A 177 9.54 -10.90 10.26
C SER A 177 8.08 -10.81 10.71
N TYR A 178 7.49 -11.98 11.02
CA TYR A 178 6.16 -12.04 11.62
C TYR A 178 6.09 -11.23 12.92
N GLN A 179 7.10 -11.36 13.78
CA GLN A 179 7.18 -10.68 15.08
C GLN A 179 7.33 -9.17 14.94
N ASP A 180 8.12 -8.70 13.95
CA ASP A 180 8.25 -7.27 13.68
C ASP A 180 6.94 -6.69 13.15
N GLN A 181 6.24 -7.45 12.28
CA GLN A 181 4.92 -7.06 11.79
C GLN A 181 3.88 -7.04 12.92
N GLU A 182 3.92 -8.01 13.84
CA GLU A 182 3.05 -8.04 15.01
C GLU A 182 3.27 -6.82 15.90
N SER A 183 4.52 -6.48 16.17
CA SER A 183 4.88 -5.30 16.97
C SER A 183 4.41 -4.01 16.30
N LEU A 184 4.61 -3.88 14.99
CA LEU A 184 4.17 -2.73 14.19
C LEU A 184 2.64 -2.60 14.19
N TYR A 185 1.93 -3.70 13.91
CA TYR A 185 0.47 -3.72 13.88
C TYR A 185 -0.13 -3.36 15.25
N ASN A 186 0.41 -3.96 16.33
CA ASN A 186 -0.06 -3.71 17.69
C ASN A 186 0.15 -2.24 18.10
N SER A 187 1.21 -1.58 17.64
CA SER A 187 1.41 -0.16 17.92
C SER A 187 0.37 0.72 17.20
N TYR A 188 0.02 0.41 15.95
CA TYR A 188 -1.08 1.09 15.25
C TYR A 188 -2.44 0.82 15.91
N ALA A 189 -2.71 -0.43 16.31
CA ALA A 189 -3.95 -0.80 16.97
C ALA A 189 -4.11 -0.10 18.34
N ALA A 190 -3.03 0.05 19.09
CA ALA A 190 -3.03 0.78 20.36
C ALA A 190 -3.24 2.30 20.18
N GLU A 191 -2.68 2.89 19.09
CA GLU A 191 -2.79 4.33 18.81
C GLU A 191 -4.16 4.71 18.23
N ARG A 192 -4.72 3.86 17.33
CA ARG A 192 -5.84 4.25 16.45
C ARG A 192 -7.06 3.33 16.53
N GLY A 193 -6.95 2.22 17.27
CA GLY A 193 -7.92 1.13 17.27
C GLY A 193 -7.67 0.13 16.12
N THR A 194 -8.20 -1.09 16.30
CA THR A 194 -7.97 -2.21 15.38
C THR A 194 -8.47 -1.96 13.95
N GLU A 195 -9.65 -1.35 13.82
CA GLU A 195 -10.25 -1.04 12.51
C GLU A 195 -9.35 -0.09 11.70
N ALA A 196 -8.88 0.99 12.32
CA ALA A 196 -8.00 1.94 11.65
C ALA A 196 -6.58 1.35 11.42
N ALA A 197 -6.12 0.42 12.26
CA ALA A 197 -4.87 -0.30 12.01
C ALA A 197 -4.97 -1.21 10.79
N ASP A 198 -6.10 -1.88 10.58
CA ASP A 198 -6.36 -2.75 9.42
C ASP A 198 -6.37 -1.98 8.07
N GLU A 199 -6.62 -0.66 8.10
CA GLU A 199 -6.58 0.17 6.89
C GLU A 199 -5.15 0.53 6.45
N VAL A 200 -4.23 0.64 7.41
CA VAL A 200 -2.87 1.19 7.16
C VAL A 200 -1.75 0.18 7.35
N SER A 201 -2.05 -1.03 7.85
CA SER A 201 -1.06 -2.06 8.12
C SER A 201 -1.63 -3.45 7.93
N SER A 202 -0.81 -4.36 7.44
CA SER A 202 -1.15 -5.77 7.38
C SER A 202 -1.15 -6.39 8.78
N ARG A 203 -2.06 -7.32 9.03
CA ARG A 203 -1.98 -8.18 10.21
C ARG A 203 -0.74 -9.08 10.15
N PRO A 204 -0.21 -9.55 11.30
CA PRO A 204 0.89 -10.52 11.32
C PRO A 204 0.58 -11.74 10.44
N GLY A 205 1.54 -12.16 9.63
CA GLY A 205 1.37 -13.20 8.63
C GLY A 205 0.76 -12.77 7.30
N HIS A 206 0.17 -11.59 7.22
CA HIS A 206 -0.49 -11.07 6.01
C HIS A 206 0.32 -9.99 5.28
N SER A 207 1.54 -9.73 5.70
CA SER A 207 2.45 -8.78 5.05
C SER A 207 3.31 -9.46 3.99
N GLU A 208 3.35 -8.90 2.77
CA GLU A 208 4.25 -9.37 1.73
C GLU A 208 5.73 -9.20 2.08
N HIS A 209 6.08 -8.28 2.97
CA HIS A 209 7.45 -8.12 3.46
C HIS A 209 7.99 -9.39 4.13
N GLN A 210 7.13 -10.24 4.71
CA GLN A 210 7.55 -11.51 5.30
C GLN A 210 8.01 -12.51 4.23
N THR A 211 7.64 -12.33 2.96
CA THR A 211 8.11 -13.20 1.86
C THR A 211 9.59 -13.00 1.54
N GLY A 212 10.16 -11.84 1.87
CA GLY A 212 11.47 -11.41 1.41
C GLY A 212 11.55 -11.09 -0.09
N LEU A 213 10.40 -11.01 -0.77
CA LEU A 213 10.27 -10.72 -2.20
C LEU A 213 9.75 -9.31 -2.46
N THR A 214 9.59 -8.49 -1.42
CA THR A 214 8.96 -7.17 -1.49
C THR A 214 9.91 -6.11 -0.95
N PHE A 215 9.94 -4.99 -1.65
CA PHE A 215 10.72 -3.80 -1.26
C PHE A 215 9.83 -2.57 -1.30
N ASP A 216 10.00 -1.68 -0.31
CA ASP A 216 9.55 -0.30 -0.40
C ASP A 216 10.71 0.57 -0.90
N VAL A 217 10.48 1.30 -1.98
CA VAL A 217 11.49 2.07 -2.69
C VAL A 217 11.45 3.53 -2.25
N ASN A 218 12.59 4.10 -1.93
CA ASN A 218 12.83 5.49 -1.56
C ASN A 218 12.06 5.95 -0.31
N THR A 219 10.74 5.94 -0.32
CA THR A 219 9.90 6.41 0.80
C THR A 219 8.54 5.72 0.76
N THR A 220 7.88 5.64 1.92
CA THR A 220 6.51 5.13 2.08
C THR A 220 5.49 6.26 2.30
N GLU A 221 5.68 7.38 1.62
CA GLU A 221 4.84 8.57 1.75
C GLU A 221 4.08 8.81 0.44
N ASP A 222 2.82 9.24 0.54
CA ASP A 222 1.97 9.55 -0.63
C ASP A 222 2.60 10.56 -1.58
N SER A 223 3.50 11.41 -1.07
CA SER A 223 4.25 12.38 -1.88
C SER A 223 5.24 11.76 -2.87
N PHE A 224 5.47 10.46 -2.80
CA PHE A 224 6.25 9.74 -3.80
C PHE A 224 5.52 9.60 -5.13
N ALA A 225 4.19 9.51 -5.11
CA ALA A 225 3.37 9.45 -6.31
C ALA A 225 3.64 10.64 -7.23
N GLY A 226 3.87 10.36 -8.52
CA GLY A 226 4.12 11.37 -9.54
C GLY A 226 5.53 11.97 -9.52
N THR A 227 6.44 11.53 -8.61
CA THR A 227 7.85 11.91 -8.70
C THR A 227 8.51 11.24 -9.91
N PRO A 228 9.64 11.78 -10.41
CA PRO A 228 10.40 11.14 -11.48
C PRO A 228 10.77 9.68 -11.14
N GLU A 229 11.13 9.41 -9.88
CA GLU A 229 11.49 8.08 -9.39
C GLU A 229 10.31 7.12 -9.42
N ALA A 230 9.12 7.56 -8.96
CA ALA A 230 7.91 6.72 -8.99
C ALA A 230 7.46 6.43 -10.42
N ASN A 231 7.54 7.41 -11.31
CA ASN A 231 7.18 7.26 -12.72
C ASN A 231 8.13 6.27 -13.40
N TRP A 232 9.44 6.45 -13.23
CA TRP A 232 10.44 5.53 -13.76
C TRP A 232 10.22 4.11 -13.23
N LEU A 233 9.97 3.97 -11.94
CA LEU A 233 9.72 2.69 -11.29
C LEU A 233 8.48 2.00 -11.91
N ALA A 234 7.38 2.72 -12.09
CA ALA A 234 6.16 2.20 -12.68
C ALA A 234 6.35 1.76 -14.15
N GLU A 235 7.18 2.48 -14.91
CA GLU A 235 7.46 2.18 -16.32
C GLU A 235 8.41 0.99 -16.51
N HIS A 236 9.39 0.80 -15.61
CA HIS A 236 10.52 -0.10 -15.86
C HIS A 236 10.62 -1.29 -14.90
N CYS A 237 9.92 -1.28 -13.74
CA CYS A 237 10.13 -2.32 -12.73
C CYS A 237 9.85 -3.75 -13.25
N ALA A 238 8.94 -3.91 -14.22
CA ALA A 238 8.60 -5.20 -14.80
C ALA A 238 9.77 -5.82 -15.58
N GLU A 239 10.61 -5.03 -16.21
CA GLU A 239 11.81 -5.46 -16.93
C GLU A 239 12.83 -6.13 -16.01
N TYR A 240 12.74 -5.85 -14.70
CA TYR A 240 13.60 -6.41 -13.65
C TYR A 240 12.85 -7.45 -12.78
N GLY A 241 11.62 -7.81 -13.16
CA GLY A 241 10.85 -8.85 -12.52
C GLY A 241 9.99 -8.38 -11.35
N PHE A 242 9.78 -7.07 -11.20
CA PHE A 242 8.89 -6.50 -10.18
C PHE A 242 7.59 -5.99 -10.78
N ILE A 243 6.57 -5.93 -9.94
CA ILE A 243 5.31 -5.22 -10.22
C ILE A 243 5.11 -4.13 -9.17
N ILE A 244 4.39 -3.06 -9.52
CA ILE A 244 3.76 -2.20 -8.52
C ILE A 244 2.62 -3.03 -7.90
N ARG A 245 2.76 -3.39 -6.63
CA ARG A 245 1.88 -4.39 -6.00
C ARG A 245 0.47 -3.89 -5.76
N TYR A 246 0.35 -2.63 -5.37
CA TYR A 246 -0.91 -1.96 -5.07
C TYR A 246 -1.10 -0.76 -6.00
N PRO A 247 -1.49 -1.02 -7.28
CA PRO A 247 -1.62 0.03 -8.30
C PRO A 247 -2.86 0.91 -8.07
N GLU A 248 -2.82 2.12 -8.58
CA GLU A 248 -3.90 3.11 -8.47
C GLU A 248 -5.22 2.57 -9.05
N GLY A 249 -6.33 2.79 -8.33
CA GLY A 249 -7.67 2.40 -8.76
C GLY A 249 -7.96 0.90 -8.61
N LYS A 250 -7.18 0.17 -7.80
CA LYS A 250 -7.35 -1.26 -7.52
C LYS A 250 -7.58 -1.56 -6.03
N GLU A 251 -7.92 -0.57 -5.24
CA GLU A 251 -8.09 -0.67 -3.79
C GLU A 251 -9.17 -1.68 -3.40
N ASP A 252 -10.24 -1.78 -4.18
CA ASP A 252 -11.35 -2.73 -3.99
C ASP A 252 -10.93 -4.20 -4.26
N LYS A 253 -9.86 -4.43 -5.00
CA LYS A 253 -9.31 -5.74 -5.32
C LYS A 253 -8.18 -6.15 -4.37
N THR A 254 -7.24 -5.25 -4.16
CA THR A 254 -6.06 -5.50 -3.33
C THR A 254 -6.34 -5.40 -1.83
N GLY A 255 -7.34 -4.57 -1.46
CA GLY A 255 -7.64 -4.20 -0.07
C GLY A 255 -6.63 -3.20 0.53
N TYR A 256 -5.76 -2.61 -0.30
CA TYR A 256 -4.76 -1.60 0.09
C TYR A 256 -4.90 -0.38 -0.80
N VAL A 257 -4.57 0.79 -0.27
CA VAL A 257 -4.47 2.03 -1.04
C VAL A 257 -3.34 1.96 -2.05
N TYR A 258 -3.32 2.90 -3.01
CA TYR A 258 -2.22 3.00 -3.95
C TYR A 258 -0.88 3.23 -3.25
N GLU A 259 0.09 2.36 -3.51
CA GLU A 259 1.44 2.42 -2.95
C GLU A 259 2.49 2.37 -4.07
N PRO A 260 2.86 3.52 -4.68
CA PRO A 260 3.81 3.56 -5.80
C PRO A 260 5.23 3.09 -5.44
N TRP A 261 5.55 3.03 -4.15
CA TRP A 261 6.85 2.57 -3.63
C TRP A 261 6.92 1.06 -3.43
N HIS A 262 5.75 0.39 -3.25
CA HIS A 262 5.69 -1.01 -2.86
C HIS A 262 5.76 -1.91 -4.09
N ILE A 263 6.93 -2.56 -4.27
CA ILE A 263 7.17 -3.45 -5.39
C ILE A 263 7.30 -4.90 -4.94
N ARG A 264 6.74 -5.81 -5.74
CA ARG A 264 6.79 -7.24 -5.51
C ARG A 264 7.54 -7.97 -6.63
N TYR A 265 8.52 -8.80 -6.27
CA TYR A 265 9.25 -9.64 -7.21
C TYR A 265 8.45 -10.89 -7.59
N LEU A 266 8.28 -11.12 -8.88
CA LEU A 266 7.63 -12.29 -9.47
C LEU A 266 8.53 -13.04 -10.46
N GLY A 267 9.69 -12.45 -10.82
CA GLY A 267 10.51 -12.81 -11.97
C GLY A 267 10.01 -12.13 -13.25
N LYS A 268 10.90 -11.91 -14.21
CA LYS A 268 10.67 -11.07 -15.41
C LYS A 268 9.44 -11.48 -16.20
N GLU A 269 9.32 -12.73 -16.57
CA GLU A 269 8.21 -13.23 -17.39
C GLU A 269 6.83 -12.95 -16.77
N LYS A 270 6.68 -13.24 -15.47
CA LYS A 270 5.41 -13.04 -14.76
C LYS A 270 5.13 -11.57 -14.51
N ALA A 271 6.15 -10.80 -14.12
CA ALA A 271 6.01 -9.37 -13.89
C ALA A 271 5.58 -8.61 -15.15
N GLU A 272 6.20 -8.90 -16.29
CA GLU A 272 5.82 -8.35 -17.58
C GLU A 272 4.39 -8.75 -17.99
N ALA A 273 4.00 -10.00 -17.76
CA ALA A 273 2.66 -10.47 -18.07
C ALA A 273 1.58 -9.79 -17.24
N VAL A 274 1.80 -9.65 -15.91
CA VAL A 274 0.90 -8.93 -15.00
C VAL A 274 0.80 -7.46 -15.41
N THR A 275 1.92 -6.77 -15.57
CA THR A 275 1.96 -5.35 -15.94
C THR A 275 1.28 -5.10 -17.29
N LYS A 276 1.55 -5.92 -18.29
CA LYS A 276 0.93 -5.82 -19.62
C LYS A 276 -0.58 -6.05 -19.59
N SER A 277 -1.08 -6.85 -18.66
CA SER A 277 -2.52 -7.11 -18.55
C SER A 277 -3.31 -5.89 -18.03
N GLY A 278 -2.67 -4.96 -17.32
CA GLY A 278 -3.31 -3.84 -16.64
C GLY A 278 -4.13 -4.26 -15.41
N LEU A 279 -3.96 -5.52 -14.96
CA LEU A 279 -4.62 -6.08 -13.79
C LEU A 279 -3.71 -5.99 -12.57
N CYS A 280 -4.30 -5.88 -11.36
CA CYS A 280 -3.54 -6.15 -10.15
C CYS A 280 -3.32 -7.66 -9.97
N LEU A 281 -2.47 -8.05 -9.04
CA LEU A 281 -2.09 -9.45 -8.86
C LEU A 281 -3.29 -10.33 -8.51
N GLU A 282 -4.24 -9.85 -7.69
CA GLU A 282 -5.47 -10.54 -7.35
C GLU A 282 -6.35 -10.82 -8.58
N GLU A 283 -6.53 -9.81 -9.43
CA GLU A 283 -7.33 -9.96 -10.66
C GLU A 283 -6.65 -10.87 -11.68
N TYR A 284 -5.30 -10.85 -11.74
CA TYR A 284 -4.52 -11.66 -12.66
C TYR A 284 -4.53 -13.15 -12.29
N LEU A 285 -4.62 -13.43 -11.00
CA LEU A 285 -4.62 -14.81 -10.47
C LEU A 285 -6.04 -15.36 -10.19
N GLY A 286 -7.11 -14.58 -10.38
CA GLY A 286 -8.51 -15.01 -10.22
C GLY A 286 -8.96 -14.98 -8.77
#